data_a699156f6bef96dacedd1d892d2c7dbb
#
_entry.id   a699156f6bef96dacedd1d892d2c7dbb
#
_cell.length_a   1.000
_cell.length_b   1.000
_cell.length_c   1.000
_cell.angle_alpha   90.00
_cell.angle_beta   90.00
_cell.angle_gamma   90.00
#
_symmetry.space_group_name_H-M   'P 1'
#
loop_
_entity.id
_entity.type
_entity.pdbx_description
1 polymer ?
#
loop_
_entity_poly.entity_id
_entity_poly.type
_entity_poly.pdbx_seq_one_letter_code
_entity_poly.pdbx_strand_id
1 'polypeptide(L)'
;DFRTLLFKYIIHWPWFVGTVLLCLVGAWFYLHWATPIYNISATVLIKDEKKGGGSGVSSELEDMGLSGLMTSSKNIDNELEVLRSKTLVKEVVNQLNLYITYKDEDEFPAKSLYKTSPVQVSLTPQEAEKLSSPMVVEMMLQPKGSIDVNVTVGEKEYQKHFEKLPAIFPTDEGTLAFFQDVDSVTL
;
A
#
# COMPACT_ATOMS: atom_id res chain seq x y z
N ASP A 1 -53.96 -28.42 9.27
CA ASP A 1 -54.29 -28.08 7.87
C ASP A 1 -53.26 -27.10 7.28
N PHE A 2 -52.61 -27.58 6.22
CA PHE A 2 -51.53 -26.82 5.58
C PHE A 2 -51.99 -25.43 5.06
N ARG A 3 -53.23 -25.30 4.64
CA ARG A 3 -53.84 -24.04 4.20
C ARG A 3 -53.90 -22.98 5.34
N THR A 4 -54.23 -23.38 6.54
CA THR A 4 -54.34 -22.49 7.70
C THR A 4 -52.97 -21.92 8.12
N LEU A 5 -51.92 -22.74 8.01
CA LEU A 5 -50.55 -22.30 8.23
C LEU A 5 -50.08 -21.28 7.17
N LEU A 6 -50.37 -21.52 5.87
CA LEU A 6 -50.05 -20.60 4.81
C LEU A 6 -50.73 -19.23 4.97
N PHE A 7 -52.01 -19.22 5.34
CA PHE A 7 -52.74 -17.95 5.57
C PHE A 7 -52.14 -17.17 6.76
N LYS A 8 -51.66 -17.85 7.81
CA LYS A 8 -51.04 -17.19 8.94
C LYS A 8 -49.71 -16.52 8.56
N TYR A 9 -48.90 -17.11 7.66
CA TYR A 9 -47.69 -16.53 7.16
C TYR A 9 -47.96 -15.37 6.17
N ILE A 10 -48.97 -15.49 5.33
CA ILE A 10 -49.34 -14.44 4.37
C ILE A 10 -49.83 -13.17 5.09
N ILE A 11 -50.54 -13.28 6.21
CA ILE A 11 -50.98 -12.12 7.00
C ILE A 11 -49.81 -11.35 7.62
N HIS A 12 -48.68 -12.03 7.90
CA HIS A 12 -47.49 -11.40 8.48
C HIS A 12 -46.44 -11.02 7.44
N TRP A 13 -46.78 -11.11 6.14
CA TRP A 13 -45.82 -10.76 5.07
C TRP A 13 -45.25 -9.33 5.17
N PRO A 14 -46.01 -8.28 5.63
CA PRO A 14 -45.44 -6.95 5.75
C PRO A 14 -44.30 -6.86 6.78
N TRP A 15 -44.34 -7.72 7.82
CA TRP A 15 -43.22 -7.82 8.77
C TRP A 15 -41.98 -8.40 8.12
N PHE A 16 -42.18 -9.39 7.24
CA PHE A 16 -41.08 -9.98 6.48
C PHE A 16 -40.44 -8.96 5.52
N VAL A 17 -41.26 -8.22 4.79
CA VAL A 17 -40.78 -7.12 3.93
C VAL A 17 -40.05 -6.05 4.74
N GLY A 18 -40.59 -5.68 5.90
CA GLY A 18 -39.95 -4.73 6.81
C GLY A 18 -38.56 -5.15 7.27
N THR A 19 -38.38 -6.41 7.67
CA THR A 19 -37.09 -6.94 8.09
C THR A 19 -36.09 -7.02 6.93
N VAL A 20 -36.53 -7.45 5.73
CA VAL A 20 -35.67 -7.47 4.55
C VAL A 20 -35.22 -6.05 4.17
N LEU A 21 -36.13 -5.10 4.20
CA LEU A 21 -35.81 -3.69 3.89
C LEU A 21 -34.83 -3.10 4.91
N LEU A 22 -35.01 -3.40 6.19
CA LEU A 22 -34.10 -2.97 7.25
C LEU A 22 -32.70 -3.59 7.08
N CYS A 23 -32.62 -4.87 6.69
CA CYS A 23 -31.33 -5.53 6.39
C CYS A 23 -30.65 -4.91 5.17
N LEU A 24 -31.41 -4.56 4.12
CA LEU A 24 -30.86 -3.91 2.91
C LEU A 24 -30.31 -2.51 3.23
N VAL A 25 -31.04 -1.73 4.03
CA VAL A 25 -30.56 -0.42 4.49
C VAL A 25 -29.31 -0.56 5.33
N GLY A 26 -29.28 -1.51 6.25
CA GLY A 26 -28.08 -1.81 7.06
C GLY A 26 -26.88 -2.24 6.21
N ALA A 27 -27.10 -3.11 5.23
CA ALA A 27 -26.06 -3.54 4.30
C ALA A 27 -25.54 -2.38 3.44
N TRP A 28 -26.45 -1.52 2.93
CA TRP A 28 -26.07 -0.34 2.16
C TRP A 28 -25.22 0.62 2.99
N PHE A 29 -25.61 0.87 4.23
CA PHE A 29 -24.87 1.71 5.18
C PHE A 29 -23.48 1.12 5.49
N TYR A 30 -23.41 -0.17 5.72
CA TYR A 30 -22.14 -0.88 5.94
C TYR A 30 -21.21 -0.79 4.71
N LEU A 31 -21.73 -1.00 3.50
CA LEU A 31 -20.92 -0.89 2.28
C LEU A 31 -20.40 0.54 2.05
N HIS A 32 -21.18 1.53 2.44
CA HIS A 32 -20.76 2.94 2.30
C HIS A 32 -19.60 3.29 3.24
N TRP A 33 -19.51 2.60 4.39
CA TRP A 33 -18.45 2.82 5.37
C TRP A 33 -17.25 1.87 5.24
N ALA A 34 -17.42 0.76 4.55
CA ALA A 34 -16.37 -0.22 4.39
C ALA A 34 -15.29 0.27 3.41
N THR A 35 -14.05 0.34 3.85
CA THR A 35 -12.90 0.61 2.97
C THR A 35 -12.64 -0.58 2.06
N PRO A 36 -12.55 -0.40 0.73
CA PRO A 36 -12.26 -1.50 -0.18
C PRO A 36 -10.82 -1.98 0.02
N ILE A 37 -10.65 -3.26 0.27
CA ILE A 37 -9.34 -3.92 0.37
C ILE A 37 -9.05 -4.60 -0.96
N TYR A 38 -8.00 -4.20 -1.64
CA TYR A 38 -7.57 -4.78 -2.91
C TYR A 38 -6.45 -5.80 -2.69
N ASN A 39 -6.62 -7.02 -3.22
CA ASN A 39 -5.56 -8.00 -3.31
C ASN A 39 -4.86 -7.85 -4.66
N ILE A 40 -3.58 -7.52 -4.64
CA ILE A 40 -2.76 -7.37 -5.83
C ILE A 40 -1.78 -8.53 -5.88
N SER A 41 -1.73 -9.25 -7.01
CA SER A 41 -0.76 -10.29 -7.27
C SER A 41 0.07 -9.93 -8.51
N ALA A 42 1.36 -10.17 -8.44
CA ALA A 42 2.27 -10.00 -9.57
C ALA A 42 2.94 -11.33 -9.90
N THR A 43 3.06 -11.64 -11.18
CA THR A 43 3.79 -12.80 -11.69
C THR A 43 5.08 -12.35 -12.33
N VAL A 44 6.20 -12.93 -11.92
CA VAL A 44 7.50 -12.68 -12.52
C VAL A 44 7.90 -13.91 -13.31
N LEU A 45 8.22 -13.71 -14.60
CA LEU A 45 8.78 -14.76 -15.46
C LEU A 45 10.29 -14.76 -15.31
N ILE A 46 10.84 -15.81 -14.72
CA ILE A 46 12.28 -16.02 -14.63
C ILE A 46 12.70 -16.78 -15.89
N LYS A 47 13.57 -16.16 -16.68
CA LYS A 47 14.13 -16.78 -17.88
C LYS A 47 15.42 -17.48 -17.49
N ASP A 48 15.44 -18.81 -17.60
CA ASP A 48 16.68 -19.59 -17.45
C ASP A 48 17.65 -19.23 -18.58
N GLU A 49 18.66 -18.42 -18.29
CA GLU A 49 19.80 -18.31 -19.17
C GLU A 49 20.67 -19.58 -19.01
N LYS A 50 20.56 -20.49 -19.95
CA LYS A 50 21.52 -21.59 -20.09
C LYS A 50 22.92 -21.01 -20.35
N LYS A 51 23.63 -20.68 -19.28
CA LYS A 51 25.05 -20.38 -19.34
C LYS A 51 25.77 -21.68 -19.58
N GLY A 52 26.03 -21.98 -20.85
CA GLY A 52 26.89 -23.07 -21.25
C GLY A 52 28.30 -22.83 -20.71
N GLY A 53 28.78 -23.76 -19.92
CA GLY A 53 30.19 -23.76 -19.53
C GLY A 53 30.45 -24.56 -18.27
N GLY A 54 30.87 -25.81 -18.40
CA GLY A 54 31.55 -26.50 -17.31
C GLY A 54 31.46 -28.01 -17.34
N SER A 55 32.45 -28.62 -18.00
CA SER A 55 33.06 -29.94 -17.72
C SER A 55 32.17 -31.17 -17.56
N GLY A 56 32.28 -32.04 -18.53
CA GLY A 56 32.48 -33.51 -18.51
C GLY A 56 31.41 -34.41 -17.92
N VAL A 57 30.74 -34.03 -16.88
CA VAL A 57 29.75 -34.89 -16.19
C VAL A 57 28.31 -34.51 -16.56
N SER A 58 28.13 -33.31 -17.06
CA SER A 58 26.81 -32.81 -17.48
C SER A 58 26.34 -33.41 -18.82
N SER A 59 27.23 -33.81 -19.68
CA SER A 59 26.87 -34.40 -21.00
C SER A 59 26.23 -35.77 -20.87
N GLU A 60 26.65 -36.60 -19.93
CA GLU A 60 26.04 -37.92 -19.70
C GLU A 60 24.67 -37.85 -19.02
N LEU A 61 24.43 -36.82 -18.20
CA LEU A 61 23.12 -36.55 -17.59
C LEU A 61 22.13 -35.83 -18.54
N GLU A 62 22.66 -35.08 -19.52
CA GLU A 62 21.86 -34.51 -20.63
C GLU A 62 21.30 -35.60 -21.55
N ASP A 63 22.10 -36.65 -21.82
CA ASP A 63 21.68 -37.76 -22.66
C ASP A 63 20.59 -38.65 -22.00
N MET A 64 20.50 -38.60 -20.68
CA MET A 64 19.43 -39.26 -19.89
C MET A 64 18.18 -38.43 -19.68
N GLY A 65 18.12 -37.19 -20.18
CA GLY A 65 16.93 -36.30 -20.06
C GLY A 65 16.61 -35.83 -18.65
N LEU A 66 17.46 -36.11 -17.65
CA LEU A 66 17.22 -35.76 -16.24
C LEU A 66 17.86 -34.46 -15.80
N SER A 67 18.86 -33.96 -16.56
CA SER A 67 19.63 -32.77 -16.16
C SER A 67 18.78 -31.49 -16.19
N GLY A 68 17.80 -31.40 -17.08
CA GLY A 68 16.92 -30.25 -17.21
C GLY A 68 15.98 -30.02 -16.00
N LEU A 69 15.57 -31.09 -15.34
CA LEU A 69 14.63 -31.01 -14.21
C LEU A 69 15.31 -30.64 -12.88
N MET A 70 16.56 -31.12 -12.67
CA MET A 70 17.25 -30.86 -11.40
C MET A 70 18.01 -29.52 -11.38
N THR A 71 18.48 -29.06 -12.55
CA THR A 71 19.23 -27.80 -12.65
C THR A 71 18.28 -26.59 -12.68
N SER A 72 17.12 -26.76 -13.32
CA SER A 72 16.09 -25.69 -13.39
C SER A 72 15.49 -25.38 -12.02
N SER A 73 15.20 -26.40 -11.21
CA SER A 73 14.59 -26.17 -9.92
C SER A 73 15.54 -25.48 -8.92
N LYS A 74 16.82 -25.80 -8.93
CA LYS A 74 17.81 -25.14 -8.06
C LYS A 74 18.07 -23.67 -8.44
N ASN A 75 18.03 -23.35 -9.74
CA ASN A 75 18.18 -21.97 -10.19
C ASN A 75 16.95 -21.13 -9.77
N ILE A 76 15.75 -21.67 -9.93
CA ILE A 76 14.52 -20.99 -9.55
C ILE A 76 14.47 -20.74 -8.03
N ASP A 77 14.88 -21.70 -7.22
CA ASP A 77 14.93 -21.54 -5.76
C ASP A 77 15.92 -20.46 -5.34
N ASN A 78 17.09 -20.41 -5.96
CA ASN A 78 18.08 -19.37 -5.71
C ASN A 78 17.59 -17.98 -6.13
N GLU A 79 16.95 -17.85 -7.30
CA GLU A 79 16.36 -16.59 -7.75
C GLU A 79 15.22 -16.13 -6.82
N LEU A 80 14.41 -17.06 -6.35
CA LEU A 80 13.36 -16.79 -5.39
C LEU A 80 13.93 -16.31 -4.04
N GLU A 81 15.04 -16.88 -3.59
CA GLU A 81 15.72 -16.47 -2.36
C GLU A 81 16.31 -15.06 -2.50
N VAL A 82 16.90 -14.75 -3.68
CA VAL A 82 17.36 -13.38 -3.99
C VAL A 82 16.21 -12.40 -3.99
N LEU A 83 15.06 -12.72 -4.60
CA LEU A 83 13.86 -11.86 -4.59
C LEU A 83 13.29 -11.65 -3.19
N ARG A 84 13.45 -12.61 -2.28
CA ARG A 84 13.03 -12.52 -0.87
C ARG A 84 14.08 -11.88 0.02
N SER A 85 15.25 -11.54 -0.53
CA SER A 85 16.33 -11.02 0.27
C SER A 85 15.95 -9.66 0.87
N LYS A 86 16.23 -9.48 2.16
CA LYS A 86 15.96 -8.24 2.89
C LYS A 86 16.65 -7.04 2.25
N THR A 87 17.82 -7.24 1.66
CA THR A 87 18.60 -6.18 1.01
C THR A 87 17.89 -5.65 -0.22
N LEU A 88 17.39 -6.54 -1.08
CA LEU A 88 16.65 -6.16 -2.28
C LEU A 88 15.33 -5.47 -1.94
N VAL A 89 14.59 -6.01 -0.99
CA VAL A 89 13.33 -5.38 -0.52
C VAL A 89 13.60 -3.99 0.03
N LYS A 90 14.66 -3.82 0.84
CA LYS A 90 15.06 -2.52 1.38
C LYS A 90 15.39 -1.52 0.27
N GLU A 91 16.13 -1.96 -0.75
CA GLU A 91 16.48 -1.11 -1.89
C GLU A 91 15.23 -0.65 -2.65
N VAL A 92 14.29 -1.55 -2.91
CA VAL A 92 13.00 -1.22 -3.57
C VAL A 92 12.18 -0.25 -2.72
N VAL A 93 12.09 -0.46 -1.42
CA VAL A 93 11.38 0.44 -0.49
C VAL A 93 12.00 1.84 -0.53
N ASN A 94 13.33 1.93 -0.57
CA ASN A 94 14.03 3.21 -0.64
C ASN A 94 13.85 3.90 -1.99
N GLN A 95 13.96 3.17 -3.11
CA GLN A 95 13.77 3.74 -4.45
C GLN A 95 12.35 4.24 -4.71
N LEU A 96 11.36 3.55 -4.17
CA LEU A 96 9.95 3.90 -4.33
C LEU A 96 9.39 4.79 -3.22
N ASN A 97 10.22 5.16 -2.23
CA ASN A 97 9.82 5.94 -1.05
C ASN A 97 8.60 5.34 -0.31
N LEU A 98 8.52 4.01 -0.23
CA LEU A 98 7.38 3.30 0.36
C LEU A 98 7.32 3.41 1.89
N TYR A 99 8.32 4.00 2.52
CA TYR A 99 8.30 4.33 3.94
C TYR A 99 7.44 5.56 4.28
N ILE A 100 6.94 6.29 3.25
CA ILE A 100 6.02 7.40 3.41
C ILE A 100 4.64 6.98 2.90
N THR A 101 3.62 7.17 3.71
CA THR A 101 2.22 6.89 3.33
C THR A 101 1.41 8.18 3.42
N TYR A 102 0.74 8.54 2.34
CA TYR A 102 -0.16 9.70 2.29
C TYR A 102 -1.60 9.25 2.47
N LYS A 103 -2.34 9.98 3.30
CA LYS A 103 -3.78 9.77 3.50
C LYS A 103 -4.50 11.10 3.42
N ASP A 104 -5.66 11.10 2.81
CA ASP A 104 -6.60 12.20 2.85
C ASP A 104 -7.62 11.90 3.97
N GLU A 105 -7.67 12.75 4.98
CA GLU A 105 -8.58 12.61 6.13
C GLU A 105 -9.87 13.43 5.95
N ASP A 106 -9.90 14.32 4.96
CA ASP A 106 -11.10 15.11 4.65
C ASP A 106 -12.18 14.23 3.97
N GLU A 107 -11.79 13.13 3.31
CA GLU A 107 -12.69 12.14 2.76
C GLU A 107 -12.97 11.00 3.75
N PHE A 108 -14.22 10.68 3.98
CA PHE A 108 -14.59 9.53 4.78
C PHE A 108 -15.15 8.39 3.89
N PRO A 109 -14.56 7.19 3.92
CA PRO A 109 -13.38 6.75 4.66
C PRO A 109 -12.06 7.32 4.12
N ALA A 110 -11.08 7.57 5.01
CA ALA A 110 -9.79 8.14 4.65
C ALA A 110 -9.14 7.41 3.46
N LYS A 111 -8.79 8.16 2.42
CA LYS A 111 -8.27 7.63 1.16
C LYS A 111 -6.75 7.68 1.12
N SER A 112 -6.13 6.60 0.67
CA SER A 112 -4.69 6.58 0.46
C SER A 112 -4.31 7.27 -0.86
N LEU A 113 -3.41 8.26 -0.79
CA LEU A 113 -3.00 9.14 -1.90
C LEU A 113 -1.59 8.82 -2.38
N TYR A 114 -1.20 7.63 -2.65
CA TYR A 114 0.19 7.23 -2.92
C TYR A 114 1.03 8.29 -3.68
N LYS A 115 0.77 8.56 -4.97
CA LYS A 115 1.49 9.56 -5.78
C LYS A 115 0.62 10.78 -6.17
N THR A 116 -0.64 10.78 -5.79
CA THR A 116 -1.60 11.85 -6.12
C THR A 116 -1.69 12.92 -5.03
N SER A 117 -0.81 12.87 -4.02
CA SER A 117 -0.75 13.90 -2.99
C SER A 117 -0.27 15.23 -3.59
N PRO A 118 -0.98 16.36 -3.34
CA PRO A 118 -0.59 17.68 -3.83
C PRO A 118 0.74 18.17 -3.25
N VAL A 119 1.15 17.63 -2.12
CA VAL A 119 2.44 17.91 -1.49
C VAL A 119 3.16 16.61 -1.27
N GLN A 120 4.39 16.54 -1.77
CA GLN A 120 5.28 15.41 -1.52
C GLN A 120 6.26 15.75 -0.41
N VAL A 121 6.46 14.81 0.49
CA VAL A 121 7.42 14.89 1.59
C VAL A 121 8.61 14.01 1.24
N SER A 122 9.80 14.53 1.41
CA SER A 122 11.03 13.76 1.28
C SER A 122 11.75 13.75 2.62
N LEU A 123 12.11 12.54 3.05
CA LEU A 123 12.99 12.27 4.18
C LEU A 123 14.11 11.38 3.66
N THR A 124 15.32 11.55 4.13
CA THR A 124 16.40 10.66 3.67
C THR A 124 16.22 9.26 4.24
N PRO A 125 16.51 8.19 3.47
CA PRO A 125 16.36 6.82 3.96
C PRO A 125 17.18 6.54 5.24
N GLN A 126 18.31 7.21 5.39
CA GLN A 126 19.16 7.07 6.59
C GLN A 126 18.52 7.69 7.83
N GLU A 127 17.78 8.79 7.68
CA GLU A 127 17.03 9.40 8.78
C GLU A 127 15.77 8.58 9.10
N ALA A 128 15.09 8.07 8.06
CA ALA A 128 13.94 7.19 8.25
C ALA A 128 14.30 5.92 9.06
N GLU A 129 15.49 5.35 8.86
CA GLU A 129 15.95 4.19 9.63
C GLU A 129 16.28 4.49 11.09
N LYS A 130 16.59 5.74 11.41
CA LYS A 130 16.92 6.17 12.78
C LYS A 130 15.70 6.49 13.61
N LEU A 131 14.53 6.64 12.99
CA LEU A 131 13.29 6.92 13.69
C LEU A 131 12.95 5.79 14.66
N SER A 132 12.84 6.12 15.94
CA SER A 132 12.44 5.17 16.99
C SER A 132 10.92 4.96 17.04
N SER A 133 10.16 5.91 16.50
CA SER A 133 8.71 5.93 16.49
C SER A 133 8.19 6.38 15.12
N PRO A 134 6.97 6.00 14.72
CA PRO A 134 6.39 6.52 13.49
C PRO A 134 6.24 8.04 13.58
N MET A 135 6.62 8.73 12.50
CA MET A 135 6.43 10.15 12.34
C MET A 135 5.11 10.40 11.63
N VAL A 136 4.23 11.17 12.25
CA VAL A 136 2.96 11.61 11.66
C VAL A 136 3.11 13.06 11.25
N VAL A 137 2.81 13.38 10.00
CA VAL A 137 2.90 14.72 9.45
C VAL A 137 1.52 15.12 8.94
N GLU A 138 0.87 16.02 9.67
CA GLU A 138 -0.40 16.61 9.28
C GLU A 138 -0.13 17.90 8.49
N MET A 139 -0.73 18.02 7.32
CA MET A 139 -0.53 19.14 6.44
C MET A 139 -1.86 19.76 6.05
N MET A 140 -2.05 21.03 6.36
CA MET A 140 -3.22 21.80 5.95
C MET A 140 -2.83 22.78 4.84
N LEU A 141 -3.33 22.52 3.63
CA LEU A 141 -3.10 23.41 2.49
C LEU A 141 -4.11 24.55 2.53
N GLN A 142 -3.60 25.78 2.44
CA GLN A 142 -4.43 26.97 2.35
C GLN A 142 -4.58 27.44 0.91
N PRO A 143 -5.69 28.11 0.52
CA PRO A 143 -5.98 28.52 -0.87
C PRO A 143 -4.94 29.46 -1.49
N LYS A 144 -4.04 30.03 -0.70
CA LYS A 144 -2.99 30.96 -1.15
C LYS A 144 -1.64 30.26 -1.42
N GLY A 145 -1.58 28.92 -1.30
CA GLY A 145 -0.35 28.14 -1.46
C GLY A 145 0.52 28.09 -0.21
N SER A 146 0.06 28.63 0.91
CA SER A 146 0.69 28.42 2.21
C SER A 146 0.27 27.09 2.80
N ILE A 147 1.13 26.54 3.64
CA ILE A 147 0.92 25.24 4.26
C ILE A 147 1.23 25.31 5.77
N ASP A 148 0.31 24.82 6.56
CA ASP A 148 0.53 24.60 7.97
C ASP A 148 0.94 23.14 8.17
N VAL A 149 2.09 22.93 8.79
CA VAL A 149 2.64 21.60 9.02
C VAL A 149 2.74 21.34 10.50
N ASN A 150 2.14 20.25 10.93
CA ASN A 150 2.25 19.72 12.27
C ASN A 150 2.94 18.34 12.19
N VAL A 151 4.09 18.20 12.84
CA VAL A 151 4.89 16.97 12.86
C VAL A 151 4.85 16.40 14.27
N THR A 152 4.34 15.19 14.40
CA THR A 152 4.30 14.45 15.67
C THR A 152 5.24 13.26 15.59
N VAL A 153 6.18 13.16 16.51
CA VAL A 153 7.10 12.03 16.65
C VAL A 153 7.07 11.54 18.10
N GLY A 154 6.43 10.41 18.33
CA GLY A 154 6.22 9.91 19.71
C GLY A 154 5.39 10.88 20.54
N GLU A 155 6.00 11.51 21.55
CA GLU A 155 5.37 12.50 22.44
C GLU A 155 5.71 13.95 22.08
N LYS A 156 6.56 14.17 21.09
CA LYS A 156 6.99 15.50 20.66
C LYS A 156 6.14 15.99 19.50
N GLU A 157 5.72 17.22 19.57
CA GLU A 157 4.95 17.90 18.54
C GLU A 157 5.68 19.17 18.09
N TYR A 158 5.78 19.35 16.78
CA TYR A 158 6.43 20.50 16.14
C TYR A 158 5.48 21.12 15.15
N GLN A 159 5.20 22.41 15.29
CA GLN A 159 4.33 23.16 14.38
C GLN A 159 5.11 24.22 13.64
N LYS A 160 4.84 24.35 12.33
CA LYS A 160 5.43 25.42 11.52
C LYS A 160 4.52 25.80 10.36
N HIS A 161 4.45 27.11 10.12
CA HIS A 161 3.77 27.69 8.99
C HIS A 161 4.78 28.03 7.89
N PHE A 162 4.45 27.66 6.64
CA PHE A 162 5.25 28.01 5.46
C PHE A 162 4.39 28.77 4.46
N GLU A 163 4.88 29.92 4.01
CA GLU A 163 4.17 30.77 3.02
C GLU A 163 4.28 30.22 1.61
N LYS A 164 5.32 29.46 1.30
CA LYS A 164 5.59 28.91 -0.05
C LYS A 164 6.32 27.56 0.05
N LEU A 165 6.10 26.72 -0.97
CA LEU A 165 6.87 25.53 -1.25
C LEU A 165 7.88 25.79 -2.38
N PRO A 166 9.04 25.12 -2.42
CA PRO A 166 9.52 24.10 -1.50
C PRO A 166 9.98 24.65 -0.13
N ALA A 167 9.77 23.87 0.92
CA ALA A 167 10.13 24.24 2.29
C ALA A 167 10.91 23.12 2.97
N ILE A 168 11.79 23.50 3.91
CA ILE A 168 12.58 22.57 4.68
C ILE A 168 12.23 22.73 6.16
N PHE A 169 11.93 21.64 6.80
CA PHE A 169 11.60 21.56 8.21
C PHE A 169 12.58 20.67 8.95
N PRO A 170 13.61 21.24 9.59
CA PRO A 170 14.52 20.46 10.45
C PRO A 170 13.82 20.11 11.76
N THR A 171 13.83 18.85 12.12
CA THR A 171 13.41 18.33 13.42
C THR A 171 14.61 17.64 14.09
N ASP A 172 14.52 17.36 15.38
CA ASP A 172 15.60 16.67 16.12
C ASP A 172 15.88 15.26 15.56
N GLU A 173 14.89 14.67 14.89
CA GLU A 173 14.95 13.28 14.41
C GLU A 173 15.17 13.15 12.89
N GLY A 174 15.17 14.28 12.17
CA GLY A 174 15.43 14.30 10.73
C GLY A 174 14.97 15.58 10.06
N THR A 175 15.39 15.77 8.83
CA THR A 175 15.05 16.94 8.03
C THR A 175 14.01 16.59 6.98
N LEU A 176 12.81 17.14 7.13
CA LEU A 176 11.72 16.99 6.18
C LEU A 176 11.82 18.06 5.09
N ALA A 177 11.76 17.64 3.83
CA ALA A 177 11.64 18.55 2.71
C ALA A 177 10.26 18.37 2.06
N PHE A 178 9.55 19.48 1.88
CA PHE A 178 8.22 19.55 1.29
C PHE A 178 8.31 20.13 -0.12
N PHE A 179 7.73 19.43 -1.09
CA PHE A 179 7.69 19.85 -2.49
C PHE A 179 6.24 19.87 -2.97
N GLN A 180 5.90 20.86 -3.76
CA GLN A 180 4.62 20.90 -4.43
C GLN A 180 4.69 20.04 -5.69
N ASP A 181 3.77 19.10 -5.85
CA ASP A 181 3.64 18.35 -7.09
C ASP A 181 2.77 19.15 -8.06
N VAL A 182 3.41 19.66 -9.12
CA VAL A 182 2.75 20.51 -10.11
C VAL A 182 1.73 19.72 -10.94
N ASP A 183 1.90 18.41 -11.08
CA ASP A 183 1.04 17.56 -11.89
C ASP A 183 -0.29 17.22 -11.21
N SER A 184 -0.38 17.37 -9.88
CA SER A 184 -1.59 17.04 -9.11
C SER A 184 -2.58 18.21 -8.94
N VAL A 185 -2.18 19.44 -9.32
CA VAL A 185 -3.00 20.65 -9.14
C VAL A 185 -3.96 20.92 -10.32
N THR A 186 -3.94 20.10 -11.35
CA THR A 186 -4.74 20.27 -12.58
C THR A 186 -5.95 19.34 -12.69
N LEU A 187 -6.49 18.84 -11.57
CA LEU A 187 -7.75 18.04 -11.58
C LEU A 187 -8.86 18.74 -10.83
#